data_40706accab99df8468f438f29452a3a7
#
_entry.id   40706accab99df8468f438f29452a3a7
#
_cell.length_a   1.000
_cell.length_b   1.000
_cell.length_c   1.000
_cell.angle_alpha   90.00
_cell.angle_beta   90.00
_cell.angle_gamma   90.00
#
_symmetry.space_group_name_H-M   'P 1'
#
loop_
_entity.id
_entity.type
_entity.pdbx_description
1 polymer ?
#
loop_
_entity_poly.entity_id
_entity_poly.type
_entity_poly.pdbx_seq_one_letter_code
_entity_poly.pdbx_strand_id
1 'polypeptide(L)'
;MCFLIREYRSDDASQTLELFRRSVIGLASRDYDERQIQAWAGHTGTVRQWDRRRLAVNTWVAVAETGTDRPDGTGAGTAIAGFIDLDETGYIDMLFVDPSHTRQGVASTLLAEAERHAAAHGISGLSVHASITARLFFEHHGFHVEGIRHPAIGDVSFTNYLMVRP
;
A
#
# COMPACT_ATOMS: atom_id res chain seq x y z
N MET A 1 -6.96 18.27 -2.06
CA MET A 1 -6.33 17.66 -3.25
C MET A 1 -7.18 16.48 -3.66
N CYS A 2 -7.47 16.34 -4.94
CA CYS A 2 -8.29 15.24 -5.45
C CYS A 2 -7.35 14.14 -5.97
N PHE A 3 -7.68 12.87 -5.69
CA PHE A 3 -6.94 11.72 -6.19
C PHE A 3 -7.85 10.89 -7.10
N LEU A 4 -7.32 10.52 -8.26
CA LEU A 4 -7.98 9.56 -9.14
C LEU A 4 -7.54 8.15 -8.74
N ILE A 5 -8.49 7.28 -8.43
CA ILE A 5 -8.22 5.86 -8.23
C ILE A 5 -8.43 5.12 -9.55
N ARG A 6 -7.43 4.35 -9.94
CA ARG A 6 -7.52 3.49 -11.14
C ARG A 6 -6.78 2.18 -10.91
N GLU A 7 -7.08 1.21 -11.76
CA GLU A 7 -6.35 -0.05 -11.76
C GLU A 7 -4.85 0.16 -12.09
N TYR A 8 -4.03 -0.67 -11.46
CA TYR A 8 -2.59 -0.74 -11.68
C TYR A 8 -2.28 -1.22 -13.10
N ARG A 9 -1.21 -0.71 -13.65
CA ARG A 9 -0.65 -1.10 -14.95
C ARG A 9 0.85 -1.37 -14.81
N SER A 10 1.42 -2.17 -15.70
CA SER A 10 2.87 -2.46 -15.68
C SER A 10 3.75 -1.20 -15.71
N ASP A 11 3.30 -0.13 -16.36
CA ASP A 11 4.00 1.16 -16.36
C ASP A 11 4.10 1.80 -14.97
N ASP A 12 3.30 1.36 -14.01
CA ASP A 12 3.32 1.85 -12.63
C ASP A 12 4.36 1.12 -11.76
N ALA A 13 5.00 0.08 -12.28
CA ALA A 13 5.85 -0.79 -11.48
C ALA A 13 6.99 -0.05 -10.79
N SER A 14 7.75 0.75 -11.51
CA SER A 14 8.87 1.51 -10.96
C SER A 14 8.41 2.54 -9.93
N GLN A 15 7.34 3.28 -10.21
CA GLN A 15 6.82 4.30 -9.29
C GLN A 15 6.27 3.68 -8.00
N THR A 16 5.51 2.59 -8.08
CA THR A 16 4.96 1.92 -6.90
C THR A 16 6.05 1.26 -6.05
N LEU A 17 7.07 0.68 -6.67
CA LEU A 17 8.21 0.12 -5.96
C LEU A 17 9.00 1.19 -5.20
N GLU A 18 9.29 2.31 -5.84
CA GLU A 18 9.98 3.43 -5.20
C GLU A 18 9.13 4.07 -4.08
N LEU A 19 7.82 4.18 -4.30
CA LEU A 19 6.87 4.65 -3.28
C LEU A 19 6.88 3.72 -2.07
N PHE A 20 6.83 2.42 -2.27
CA PHE A 20 6.93 1.42 -1.20
C PHE A 20 8.20 1.64 -0.36
N ARG A 21 9.35 1.79 -1.00
CA ARG A 21 10.63 2.03 -0.31
C ARG A 21 10.61 3.34 0.48
N ARG A 22 10.15 4.43 -0.12
CA ARG A 22 10.03 5.73 0.58
C ARG A 22 9.06 5.65 1.75
N SER A 23 7.96 4.96 1.60
CA SER A 23 6.95 4.78 2.66
C SER A 23 7.53 4.01 3.84
N VAL A 24 8.20 2.89 3.59
CA VAL A 24 8.84 2.09 4.65
C VAL A 24 9.91 2.93 5.37
N ILE A 25 10.79 3.57 4.64
CA ILE A 25 11.89 4.37 5.22
C ILE A 25 11.33 5.59 5.97
N GLY A 26 10.38 6.30 5.39
CA GLY A 26 9.89 7.57 5.93
C GLY A 26 8.84 7.44 7.04
N LEU A 27 8.01 6.41 7.00
CA LEU A 27 6.87 6.27 7.92
C LEU A 27 7.06 5.17 8.95
N ALA A 28 7.55 4.01 8.54
CA ALA A 28 7.71 2.87 9.45
C ALA A 28 8.91 3.02 10.41
N SER A 29 9.82 3.93 10.15
CA SER A 29 10.98 4.22 11.00
C SER A 29 10.62 4.73 12.40
N ARG A 30 9.37 5.11 12.64
CA ARG A 30 8.87 5.47 13.97
C ARG A 30 8.72 4.25 14.89
N ASP A 31 8.44 3.08 14.31
CA ASP A 31 8.04 1.88 15.04
C ASP A 31 9.00 0.70 14.83
N TYR A 32 9.91 0.81 13.87
CA TYR A 32 10.90 -0.21 13.53
C TYR A 32 12.31 0.38 13.53
N ASP A 33 13.30 -0.43 13.92
CA ASP A 33 14.71 0.00 13.91
C ASP A 33 15.31 0.04 12.49
N GLU A 34 16.49 0.59 12.37
CA GLU A 34 17.17 0.76 11.09
C GLU A 34 17.41 -0.58 10.37
N ARG A 35 17.78 -1.63 11.10
CA ARG A 35 18.01 -2.96 10.53
C ARG A 35 16.72 -3.55 9.96
N GLN A 36 15.61 -3.41 10.68
CA GLN A 36 14.29 -3.82 10.22
C GLN A 36 13.86 -3.03 8.98
N ILE A 37 14.03 -1.72 8.98
CA ILE A 37 13.69 -0.85 7.84
C ILE A 37 14.49 -1.23 6.60
N GLN A 38 15.79 -1.44 6.71
CA GLN A 38 16.62 -1.85 5.58
C GLN A 38 16.23 -3.22 5.03
N ALA A 39 15.96 -4.18 5.90
CA ALA A 39 15.52 -5.51 5.49
C ALA A 39 14.17 -5.45 4.77
N TRP A 40 13.23 -4.69 5.29
CA TRP A 40 11.89 -4.56 4.71
C TRP A 40 11.91 -3.80 3.37
N ALA A 41 12.52 -2.63 3.31
CA ALA A 41 12.62 -1.84 2.09
C ALA A 41 13.41 -2.54 0.98
N GLY A 42 14.36 -3.40 1.35
CA GLY A 42 15.17 -4.18 0.41
C GLY A 42 14.52 -5.49 -0.07
N HIS A 43 13.44 -5.94 0.57
CA HIS A 43 12.80 -7.24 0.26
C HIS A 43 11.74 -7.10 -0.83
N THR A 44 12.11 -6.59 -1.98
CA THR A 44 11.19 -6.29 -3.07
C THR A 44 11.39 -7.15 -4.31
N GLY A 45 12.57 -7.75 -4.47
CA GLY A 45 12.98 -8.34 -5.73
C GLY A 45 13.25 -7.28 -6.80
N THR A 46 13.30 -7.72 -8.05
CA THR A 46 13.44 -6.83 -9.20
C THR A 46 12.12 -6.11 -9.53
N VAL A 47 12.19 -5.03 -10.31
CA VAL A 47 10.98 -4.33 -10.83
C VAL A 47 10.06 -5.30 -11.56
N ARG A 48 10.61 -6.22 -12.35
CA ARG A 48 9.84 -7.22 -13.09
C ARG A 48 9.12 -8.21 -12.15
N GLN A 49 9.77 -8.63 -11.06
CA GLN A 49 9.16 -9.50 -10.06
C GLN A 49 8.08 -8.75 -9.27
N TRP A 50 8.31 -7.49 -8.96
CA TRP A 50 7.34 -6.60 -8.34
C TRP A 50 6.08 -6.45 -9.21
N ASP A 51 6.26 -6.11 -10.48
CA ASP A 51 5.17 -5.96 -11.46
C ASP A 51 4.33 -7.24 -11.55
N ARG A 52 4.98 -8.38 -11.67
CA ARG A 52 4.29 -9.68 -11.77
C ARG A 52 3.40 -9.95 -10.55
N ARG A 53 3.87 -9.61 -9.35
CA ARG A 53 3.08 -9.78 -8.12
C ARG A 53 1.89 -8.82 -8.07
N ARG A 54 2.05 -7.59 -8.53
CA ARG A 54 0.95 -6.61 -8.57
C ARG A 54 -0.12 -7.00 -9.59
N LEU A 55 0.28 -7.56 -10.71
CA LEU A 55 -0.66 -8.04 -11.74
C LEU A 55 -1.36 -9.34 -11.35
N ALA A 56 -0.80 -10.13 -10.44
CA ALA A 56 -1.38 -11.40 -10.00
C ALA A 56 -2.62 -11.25 -9.11
N VAL A 57 -2.84 -10.07 -8.55
CA VAL A 57 -3.99 -9.71 -7.69
C VAL A 57 -4.62 -8.42 -8.19
N ASN A 58 -5.75 -8.03 -7.61
CA ASN A 58 -6.35 -6.74 -7.92
C ASN A 58 -5.54 -5.64 -7.22
N THR A 59 -4.98 -4.74 -7.98
CA THR A 59 -4.16 -3.63 -7.47
C THR A 59 -4.68 -2.31 -8.03
N TRP A 60 -4.83 -1.31 -7.17
CA TRP A 60 -5.24 0.05 -7.54
C TRP A 60 -4.19 1.05 -7.10
N VAL A 61 -4.07 2.11 -7.87
CA VAL A 61 -3.20 3.25 -7.58
C VAL A 61 -4.02 4.51 -7.39
N ALA A 62 -3.60 5.35 -6.47
CA ALA A 62 -4.11 6.71 -6.31
C ALA A 62 -3.18 7.66 -7.03
N VAL A 63 -3.69 8.33 -8.05
CA VAL A 63 -2.93 9.28 -8.87
C VAL A 63 -3.26 10.69 -8.40
N ALA A 64 -2.23 11.45 -8.03
CA ALA A 64 -2.38 12.85 -7.71
C ALA A 64 -2.54 13.66 -9.00
N GLU A 65 -3.59 14.45 -9.09
CA GLU A 65 -3.72 15.43 -10.16
C GLU A 65 -2.74 16.58 -9.90
N THR A 66 -1.63 16.58 -10.60
CA THR A 66 -0.71 17.72 -10.60
C THR A 66 -1.30 18.80 -11.51
N GLY A 67 -2.05 19.72 -10.88
CA GLY A 67 -2.64 20.86 -11.58
C GLY A 67 -1.61 21.91 -11.95
N THR A 68 -0.73 21.63 -12.90
CA THR A 68 -0.02 22.65 -13.69
C THR A 68 0.37 22.06 -15.02
N ASP A 69 -0.30 22.52 -16.06
CA ASP A 69 0.27 22.54 -17.39
C ASP A 69 1.61 23.28 -17.30
N ARG A 70 2.70 22.55 -17.38
CA ARG A 70 4.01 23.20 -17.59
C ARG A 70 4.00 23.80 -18.99
N PRO A 71 4.45 25.07 -19.13
CA PRO A 71 4.44 25.75 -20.42
C PRO A 71 5.36 25.13 -21.48
N ASP A 72 6.12 24.08 -21.13
CA ASP A 72 7.06 23.40 -22.02
C ASP A 72 6.49 22.16 -22.74
N GLY A 73 5.19 21.87 -22.58
CA GLY A 73 4.52 20.75 -23.28
C GLY A 73 4.99 19.35 -22.85
N THR A 74 5.82 19.24 -21.83
CA THR A 74 6.12 17.96 -21.20
C THR A 74 4.96 17.62 -20.29
N GLY A 75 4.14 16.68 -20.74
CA GLY A 75 2.88 16.29 -20.11
C GLY A 75 2.97 16.19 -18.60
N ALA A 76 1.93 16.64 -17.92
CA ALA A 76 1.77 16.53 -16.47
C ALA A 76 2.14 15.12 -16.03
N GLY A 77 3.27 14.97 -15.37
CA GLY A 77 3.68 13.70 -14.80
C GLY A 77 2.67 13.33 -13.72
N THR A 78 1.88 12.28 -13.97
CA THR A 78 0.97 11.75 -12.98
C THR A 78 1.75 11.07 -11.88
N ALA A 79 1.81 11.70 -10.70
CA ALA A 79 2.49 11.13 -9.54
C ALA A 79 1.56 10.15 -8.83
N ILE A 80 2.03 8.95 -8.55
CA ILE A 80 1.30 7.99 -7.73
C ILE A 80 1.50 8.35 -6.26
N ALA A 81 0.39 8.59 -5.57
CA ALA A 81 0.38 8.97 -4.15
C ALA A 81 0.26 7.77 -3.21
N GLY A 82 -0.24 6.64 -3.70
CA GLY A 82 -0.40 5.42 -2.93
C GLY A 82 -0.93 4.28 -3.79
N PHE A 83 -0.91 3.07 -3.23
CA PHE A 83 -1.49 1.89 -3.86
C PHE A 83 -1.97 0.87 -2.82
N ILE A 84 -2.91 0.03 -3.24
CA ILE A 84 -3.47 -1.07 -2.45
C ILE A 84 -3.64 -2.29 -3.34
N ASP A 85 -3.52 -3.47 -2.77
CA ASP A 85 -3.92 -4.70 -3.44
C ASP A 85 -4.94 -5.49 -2.62
N LEU A 86 -5.66 -6.39 -3.29
CA LEU A 86 -6.64 -7.28 -2.70
C LEU A 86 -6.67 -8.57 -3.50
N ASP A 87 -6.50 -9.70 -2.83
CA ASP A 87 -6.67 -10.99 -3.46
C ASP A 87 -8.14 -11.47 -3.42
N GLU A 88 -8.41 -12.59 -4.05
CA GLU A 88 -9.77 -13.16 -4.14
C GLU A 88 -10.31 -13.69 -2.80
N THR A 89 -9.47 -13.83 -1.78
CA THR A 89 -9.88 -14.24 -0.43
C THR A 89 -10.24 -13.05 0.47
N GLY A 90 -10.00 -11.83 0.01
CA GLY A 90 -10.18 -10.61 0.82
C GLY A 90 -8.94 -10.21 1.62
N TYR A 91 -7.78 -10.77 1.28
CA TYR A 91 -6.53 -10.42 1.93
C TYR A 91 -5.86 -9.22 1.24
N ILE A 92 -5.53 -8.21 2.04
CA ILE A 92 -4.76 -7.03 1.64
C ILE A 92 -3.30 -7.31 2.01
N ASP A 93 -2.45 -7.46 1.00
CA ASP A 93 -1.00 -7.65 1.21
C ASP A 93 -0.26 -6.31 1.30
N MET A 94 -0.67 -5.35 0.47
CA MET A 94 -0.03 -4.05 0.34
C MET A 94 -1.03 -2.90 0.46
N LEU A 95 -0.73 -1.94 1.33
CA LEU A 95 -1.35 -0.62 1.38
C LEU A 95 -0.26 0.36 1.79
N PHE A 96 0.18 1.18 0.85
CA PHE A 96 1.26 2.13 1.06
C PHE A 96 0.91 3.49 0.48
N VAL A 97 1.30 4.54 1.18
CA VAL A 97 1.11 5.94 0.80
C VAL A 97 2.48 6.63 0.76
N ASP A 98 2.69 7.47 -0.24
CA ASP A 98 3.89 8.28 -0.33
C ASP A 98 3.97 9.21 0.88
N PRO A 99 5.15 9.33 1.53
CA PRO A 99 5.30 10.23 2.70
C PRO A 99 4.88 11.68 2.45
N SER A 100 4.98 12.16 1.21
CA SER A 100 4.55 13.51 0.84
C SER A 100 3.03 13.69 0.75
N HIS A 101 2.26 12.59 0.79
CA HIS A 101 0.80 12.59 0.64
C HIS A 101 0.07 12.01 1.86
N THR A 102 0.74 11.93 3.01
CA THR A 102 0.11 11.46 4.25
C THR A 102 -0.95 12.43 4.77
N ARG A 103 -1.95 11.90 5.48
CA ARG A 103 -3.06 12.66 6.06
C ARG A 103 -3.91 13.46 5.05
N GLN A 104 -3.93 13.01 3.80
CA GLN A 104 -4.74 13.61 2.73
C GLN A 104 -5.88 12.68 2.29
N GLY A 105 -6.12 11.59 3.03
CA GLY A 105 -7.20 10.64 2.75
C GLY A 105 -6.86 9.60 1.69
N VAL A 106 -5.63 9.50 1.22
CA VAL A 106 -5.20 8.55 0.17
C VAL A 106 -5.45 7.10 0.60
N ALA A 107 -5.00 6.71 1.78
CA ALA A 107 -5.18 5.34 2.29
C ALA A 107 -6.67 4.99 2.45
N SER A 108 -7.48 5.91 2.98
CA SER A 108 -8.93 5.70 3.16
C SER A 108 -9.65 5.55 1.82
N THR A 109 -9.27 6.33 0.82
CA THR A 109 -9.86 6.26 -0.52
C THR A 109 -9.48 4.95 -1.22
N LEU A 110 -8.23 4.51 -1.10
CA LEU A 110 -7.77 3.22 -1.62
C LEU A 110 -8.47 2.05 -0.95
N LEU A 111 -8.60 2.09 0.37
CA LEU A 111 -9.31 1.04 1.11
C LEU A 111 -10.79 0.97 0.69
N ALA A 112 -11.45 2.12 0.53
CA ALA A 112 -12.83 2.17 0.05
C ALA A 112 -13.00 1.52 -1.33
N GLU A 113 -12.05 1.69 -2.24
CA GLU A 113 -12.08 1.02 -3.54
C GLU A 113 -11.95 -0.50 -3.42
N ALA A 114 -11.03 -0.98 -2.57
CA ALA A 114 -10.90 -2.42 -2.30
C ALA A 114 -12.19 -3.00 -1.68
N GLU A 115 -12.82 -2.28 -0.76
CA GLU A 115 -14.09 -2.65 -0.15
C GLU A 115 -15.23 -2.72 -1.18
N ARG A 116 -15.30 -1.73 -2.05
CA ARG A 116 -16.28 -1.69 -3.15
C ARG A 116 -16.11 -2.91 -4.07
N HIS A 117 -14.87 -3.22 -4.44
CA HIS A 117 -14.55 -4.39 -5.26
C HIS A 117 -14.95 -5.69 -4.55
N ALA A 118 -14.60 -5.85 -3.28
CA ALA A 118 -14.95 -7.01 -2.48
C ALA A 118 -16.47 -7.23 -2.43
N ALA A 119 -17.23 -6.18 -2.15
CA ALA A 119 -18.69 -6.26 -2.14
C ALA A 119 -19.28 -6.68 -3.49
N ALA A 120 -18.74 -6.12 -4.60
CA ALA A 120 -19.20 -6.45 -5.95
C ALA A 120 -18.89 -7.89 -6.37
N HIS A 121 -17.90 -8.53 -5.75
CA HIS A 121 -17.45 -9.90 -6.08
C HIS A 121 -17.81 -10.94 -5.01
N GLY A 122 -18.66 -10.59 -4.05
CA GLY A 122 -19.11 -11.52 -3.00
C GLY A 122 -18.03 -11.92 -1.99
N ILE A 123 -16.99 -11.14 -1.85
CA ILE A 123 -15.94 -11.35 -0.82
C ILE A 123 -16.50 -10.86 0.51
N SER A 124 -16.67 -11.78 1.46
CA SER A 124 -17.45 -11.54 2.69
C SER A 124 -16.65 -10.95 3.85
N GLY A 125 -15.35 -10.80 3.74
CA GLY A 125 -14.53 -10.25 4.82
C GLY A 125 -13.17 -9.84 4.31
N LEU A 126 -12.55 -8.90 5.03
CA LEU A 126 -11.22 -8.41 4.72
C LEU A 126 -10.23 -8.79 5.81
N SER A 127 -9.00 -9.07 5.44
CA SER A 127 -7.90 -9.31 6.37
C SER A 127 -6.63 -8.62 5.91
N VAL A 128 -5.74 -8.36 6.85
CA VAL A 128 -4.45 -7.72 6.60
C VAL A 128 -3.44 -8.16 7.66
N HIS A 129 -2.17 -8.25 7.28
CA HIS A 129 -1.08 -8.28 8.22
C HIS A 129 -0.56 -6.86 8.41
N ALA A 130 -1.16 -6.12 9.34
CA ALA A 130 -0.85 -4.72 9.55
C ALA A 130 0.46 -4.54 10.31
N SER A 131 1.31 -3.65 9.82
CA SER A 131 2.48 -3.17 10.56
C SER A 131 2.05 -2.45 11.86
N ILE A 132 2.98 -2.28 12.79
CA ILE A 132 2.77 -1.45 13.99
C ILE A 132 2.30 -0.05 13.56
N THR A 133 2.93 0.51 12.54
CA THR A 133 2.62 1.84 11.99
C THR A 133 1.20 1.93 11.42
N ALA A 134 0.72 0.89 10.75
CA ALA A 134 -0.58 0.88 10.07
C ALA A 134 -1.75 0.46 10.97
N ARG A 135 -1.48 -0.13 12.13
CA ARG A 135 -2.50 -0.72 13.01
C ARG A 135 -3.65 0.25 13.32
N LEU A 136 -3.34 1.46 13.77
CA LEU A 136 -4.37 2.45 14.14
C LEU A 136 -5.26 2.84 12.96
N PHE A 137 -4.67 2.94 11.76
CA PHE A 137 -5.46 3.20 10.55
C PHE A 137 -6.51 2.12 10.33
N PHE A 138 -6.13 0.85 10.41
CA PHE A 138 -7.07 -0.27 10.22
C PHE A 138 -8.10 -0.36 11.35
N GLU A 139 -7.71 -0.09 12.60
CA GLU A 139 -8.65 -0.02 13.72
C GLU A 139 -9.73 1.05 13.49
N HIS A 140 -9.35 2.23 12.99
CA HIS A 140 -10.29 3.30 12.62
C HIS A 140 -11.25 2.90 11.49
N HIS A 141 -10.89 1.93 10.68
CA HIS A 141 -11.72 1.42 9.59
C HIS A 141 -12.43 0.11 9.92
N GLY A 142 -12.58 -0.20 11.20
CA GLY A 142 -13.41 -1.32 11.67
C GLY A 142 -12.71 -2.68 11.70
N PHE A 143 -11.40 -2.73 11.45
CA PHE A 143 -10.62 -3.93 11.65
C PHE A 143 -10.28 -4.11 13.13
N HIS A 144 -10.19 -5.36 13.56
CA HIS A 144 -9.73 -5.69 14.91
C HIS A 144 -8.57 -6.70 14.86
N VAL A 145 -7.72 -6.66 15.87
CA VAL A 145 -6.57 -7.56 16.01
C VAL A 145 -7.06 -8.94 16.42
N GLU A 146 -6.73 -9.96 15.64
CA GLU A 146 -6.94 -11.37 15.99
C GLU A 146 -5.68 -12.02 16.55
N GLY A 147 -4.50 -11.54 16.18
CA GLY A 147 -3.26 -12.11 16.67
C GLY A 147 -2.05 -11.22 16.41
N ILE A 148 -1.03 -11.42 17.23
CA ILE A 148 0.28 -10.81 17.07
C ILE A 148 1.16 -11.81 16.32
N ARG A 149 1.91 -11.33 15.32
CA ARG A 149 2.78 -12.14 14.50
C ARG A 149 4.22 -11.64 14.58
N HIS A 150 5.15 -12.57 14.43
CA HIS A 150 6.59 -12.29 14.42
C HIS A 150 7.22 -12.82 13.12
N PRO A 151 6.90 -12.27 11.94
CA PRO A 151 7.51 -12.69 10.70
C PRO A 151 8.99 -12.32 10.66
N ALA A 152 9.76 -12.99 9.81
CA ALA A 152 11.16 -12.69 9.61
C ALA A 152 11.49 -12.49 8.13
N ILE A 153 12.40 -11.58 7.85
CA ILE A 153 13.07 -11.42 6.56
C ILE A 153 14.55 -11.79 6.80
N GLY A 154 14.99 -12.93 6.27
CA GLY A 154 16.29 -13.49 6.63
C GLY A 154 16.37 -13.75 8.13
N ASP A 155 17.34 -13.14 8.80
CA ASP A 155 17.55 -13.23 10.26
C ASP A 155 16.96 -12.04 11.05
N VAL A 156 16.19 -11.17 10.38
CA VAL A 156 15.57 -9.99 10.99
C VAL A 156 14.11 -10.27 11.31
N SER A 157 13.76 -10.27 12.59
CA SER A 157 12.39 -10.43 13.07
C SER A 157 11.63 -9.12 13.10
N PHE A 158 10.32 -9.21 12.85
CA PHE A 158 9.37 -8.09 12.92
C PHE A 158 8.22 -8.43 13.85
N THR A 159 7.49 -7.42 14.26
CA THR A 159 6.16 -7.57 14.85
C THR A 159 5.14 -6.95 13.92
N ASN A 160 4.09 -7.70 13.59
CA ASN A 160 2.90 -7.18 12.95
C ASN A 160 1.64 -7.87 13.50
N TYR A 161 0.49 -7.49 13.01
CA TYR A 161 -0.78 -7.94 13.54
C TYR A 161 -1.64 -8.54 12.44
N LEU A 162 -2.21 -9.73 12.70
CA LEU A 162 -3.33 -10.19 11.88
C LEU A 162 -4.56 -9.40 12.32
N MET A 163 -5.11 -8.64 11.41
CA MET A 163 -6.32 -7.86 11.62
C MET A 163 -7.39 -8.28 10.63
N VAL A 164 -8.62 -8.32 11.10
CA VAL A 164 -9.77 -8.74 10.29
C VAL A 164 -10.92 -7.76 10.45
N ARG A 165 -11.72 -7.69 9.42
CA ARG A 165 -13.04 -7.06 9.42
C ARG A 165 -14.01 -7.98 8.72
N PRO A 166 -14.95 -8.61 9.47
CA PRO A 166 -15.96 -9.49 8.91
C PRO A 166 -16.89 -8.77 7.93
#